data_ed3996004da4f56de6be567a120c6618
#
_entry.id   ed3996004da4f56de6be567a120c6618
#
_cell.length_a   1.000
_cell.length_b   1.000
_cell.length_c   1.000
_cell.angle_alpha   90.00
_cell.angle_beta   90.00
_cell.angle_gamma   90.00
#
_symmetry.space_group_name_H-M   'P 1'
#
loop_
_entity.id
_entity.type
_entity.pdbx_description
1 polymer ?
#
loop_
_entity_poly.entity_id
_entity_poly.type
_entity_poly.pdbx_seq_one_letter_code
_entity_poly.pdbx_strand_id
1 'polypeptide(L)'
;MGVYKKLFRYVPNEKYIGYMSILLSSISAFLVVYGYYYIFLLLKEAVVKGNYENAGYYSTRIVICLTISAVMYLVSGIVSHKLAFRLETNLRKRGIEGLTDASFRFFDLHSSGYIRKTIDDNAAKTHMAVAHMLPDNSQAFLVPIFAFILAFAISLRVGVVIIVLSVVSGLILMGMMGNKDFMKLYQTSLDKLSSETVEYIRGIQVIKIFGSKLKSFKALHDSIMEYSKYAYDYSLSCKTPYVIYQLIFLGLIAIISIPLSFFLTGIKDPKFMAVELIMIFFLSGVIMVSFMKIMWASMNIYNANFAIDSLEELYEKMQEDKLTYGNRDHFDNFNIEFENVSFSYGDKKVLENLSFSLEEKKTYALVGHSGSGKSTIAKLLSGFYKVDKGAIKIGGYPLSEYTKEAIIKNISFVFQDSKLFKKSIYDNVALADENAGRDKVMKALSLAGCDEIIEKFKDRENTIIGSKGVYLSGGEKQRIAIARAILKNSPIVIMDEASAAIDADNEYELQKAFKNLMKDKTVIMIAHRMTSIRNVDEIIVLEKGNVVERGDNDSLVKTGGLYSRLLSLYETANDWRVSNEKLL
;
A
#
# COMPACT_ATOMS: atom_id res chain seq x y z
N MET A 1 -19.00 -16.03 2.32
CA MET A 1 -19.23 -15.42 3.66
C MET A 1 -17.94 -14.98 4.37
N GLY A 2 -16.79 -15.63 4.12
CA GLY A 2 -15.53 -15.29 4.80
C GLY A 2 -15.04 -13.85 4.61
N VAL A 3 -15.07 -13.32 3.37
CA VAL A 3 -14.53 -12.00 3.05
C VAL A 3 -15.28 -10.86 3.76
N TYR A 4 -16.61 -10.89 3.76
CA TYR A 4 -17.40 -9.86 4.42
C TYR A 4 -17.19 -9.84 5.94
N LYS A 5 -16.93 -11.01 6.57
CA LYS A 5 -16.58 -11.08 7.98
C LYS A 5 -15.24 -10.39 8.27
N LYS A 6 -14.24 -10.52 7.38
CA LYS A 6 -12.96 -9.81 7.48
C LYS A 6 -13.15 -8.30 7.27
N LEU A 7 -13.83 -7.90 6.18
CA LEU A 7 -14.04 -6.49 5.85
C LEU A 7 -14.82 -5.74 6.94
N PHE A 8 -15.87 -6.35 7.50
CA PHE A 8 -16.71 -5.71 8.54
C PHE A 8 -16.02 -5.56 9.90
N ARG A 9 -14.83 -6.18 10.11
CA ARG A 9 -14.00 -5.87 11.29
C ARG A 9 -13.48 -4.43 11.28
N TYR A 10 -13.29 -3.86 10.09
CA TYR A 10 -12.78 -2.50 9.91
C TYR A 10 -13.86 -1.42 9.94
N VAL A 11 -15.13 -1.82 9.98
CA VAL A 11 -16.30 -0.92 10.08
C VAL A 11 -17.29 -1.45 11.14
N PRO A 12 -16.87 -1.64 12.40
CA PRO A 12 -17.72 -2.31 13.41
C PRO A 12 -18.99 -1.53 13.73
N ASN A 13 -18.92 -0.20 13.72
CA ASN A 13 -20.03 0.69 14.04
C ASN A 13 -21.00 0.90 12.89
N GLU A 14 -20.58 0.67 11.66
CA GLU A 14 -21.34 0.94 10.44
C GLU A 14 -21.91 -0.34 9.78
N LYS A 15 -21.79 -1.51 10.42
CA LYS A 15 -22.33 -2.80 9.89
C LYS A 15 -23.81 -2.74 9.55
N TYR A 16 -24.60 -1.98 10.30
CA TYR A 16 -26.03 -1.81 10.06
C TYR A 16 -26.33 -1.21 8.69
N ILE A 17 -25.43 -0.36 8.15
CA ILE A 17 -25.55 0.22 6.81
C ILE A 17 -25.50 -0.89 5.75
N GLY A 18 -24.62 -1.88 5.92
CA GLY A 18 -24.55 -3.05 5.04
C GLY A 18 -25.83 -3.89 5.08
N TYR A 19 -26.36 -4.16 6.28
CA TYR A 19 -27.62 -4.88 6.42
C TYR A 19 -28.81 -4.12 5.82
N MET A 20 -28.82 -2.80 5.94
CA MET A 20 -29.85 -1.95 5.32
C MET A 20 -29.80 -2.02 3.79
N SER A 21 -28.58 -1.99 3.20
CA SER A 21 -28.40 -2.18 1.77
C SER A 21 -28.94 -3.54 1.31
N ILE A 22 -28.60 -4.62 2.01
CA ILE A 22 -29.12 -5.97 1.72
C ILE A 22 -30.65 -6.00 1.79
N LEU A 23 -31.26 -5.41 2.82
CA LEU A 23 -32.70 -5.36 2.98
C LEU A 23 -33.39 -4.63 1.81
N LEU A 24 -32.90 -3.44 1.46
CA LEU A 24 -33.44 -2.65 0.33
C LEU A 24 -33.32 -3.38 -1.00
N SER A 25 -32.18 -4.02 -1.25
CA SER A 25 -31.95 -4.83 -2.44
C SER A 25 -32.84 -6.08 -2.47
N SER A 26 -33.13 -6.68 -1.29
CA SER A 26 -34.05 -7.82 -1.16
C SER A 26 -35.49 -7.42 -1.48
N ILE A 27 -35.95 -6.27 -1.00
CA ILE A 27 -37.27 -5.71 -1.34
C ILE A 27 -37.36 -5.43 -2.84
N SER A 28 -36.29 -4.86 -3.42
CA SER A 28 -36.21 -4.64 -4.86
C SER A 28 -36.33 -5.96 -5.64
N ALA A 29 -35.63 -7.02 -5.23
CA ALA A 29 -35.71 -8.34 -5.86
C ALA A 29 -37.13 -8.91 -5.84
N PHE A 30 -37.83 -8.80 -4.71
CA PHE A 30 -39.22 -9.21 -4.60
C PHE A 30 -40.13 -8.41 -5.56
N LEU A 31 -40.00 -7.09 -5.58
CA LEU A 31 -40.85 -6.23 -6.41
C LEU A 31 -40.66 -6.45 -7.91
N VAL A 32 -39.43 -6.75 -8.35
CA VAL A 32 -39.19 -7.14 -9.76
C VAL A 32 -40.03 -8.36 -10.11
N VAL A 33 -39.93 -9.44 -9.32
CA VAL A 33 -40.65 -10.69 -9.62
C VAL A 33 -42.15 -10.53 -9.43
N TYR A 34 -42.58 -9.69 -8.49
CA TYR A 34 -44.00 -9.35 -8.33
C TYR A 34 -44.55 -8.56 -9.53
N GLY A 35 -43.71 -7.75 -10.20
CA GLY A 35 -44.03 -7.15 -11.50
C GLY A 35 -44.31 -8.21 -12.58
N TYR A 36 -43.47 -9.27 -12.64
CA TYR A 36 -43.69 -10.39 -13.57
C TYR A 36 -44.95 -11.19 -13.26
N TYR A 37 -45.41 -11.25 -11.99
CA TYR A 37 -46.70 -11.82 -11.63
C TYR A 37 -47.85 -11.01 -12.28
N TYR A 38 -47.80 -9.68 -12.29
CA TYR A 38 -48.81 -8.87 -12.95
C TYR A 38 -48.73 -9.00 -14.49
N ILE A 39 -47.55 -9.22 -15.07
CA ILE A 39 -47.43 -9.57 -16.51
C ILE A 39 -48.18 -10.87 -16.80
N PHE A 40 -48.00 -11.91 -15.95
CA PHE A 40 -48.73 -13.15 -16.08
C PHE A 40 -50.24 -12.95 -16.02
N LEU A 41 -50.76 -12.18 -15.06
CA LEU A 41 -52.18 -11.90 -14.94
C LEU A 41 -52.73 -11.15 -16.17
N LEU A 42 -52.00 -10.16 -16.66
CA LEU A 42 -52.36 -9.43 -17.89
C LEU A 42 -52.45 -10.36 -19.10
N LEU A 43 -51.44 -11.21 -19.29
CA LEU A 43 -51.43 -12.17 -20.39
C LEU A 43 -52.57 -13.21 -20.26
N LYS A 44 -52.84 -13.70 -19.06
CA LYS A 44 -53.92 -14.66 -18.79
C LYS A 44 -55.31 -14.06 -19.14
N GLU A 45 -55.56 -12.83 -18.69
CA GLU A 45 -56.84 -12.16 -19.00
C GLU A 45 -56.99 -11.85 -20.51
N ALA A 46 -55.95 -11.31 -21.13
CA ALA A 46 -55.96 -10.88 -22.53
C ALA A 46 -56.02 -12.08 -23.50
N VAL A 47 -55.14 -13.09 -23.30
CA VAL A 47 -54.96 -14.18 -24.28
C VAL A 47 -55.96 -15.32 -24.02
N VAL A 48 -56.09 -15.75 -22.75
CA VAL A 48 -56.94 -16.89 -22.42
C VAL A 48 -58.41 -16.49 -22.40
N LYS A 49 -58.75 -15.43 -21.67
CA LYS A 49 -60.17 -15.00 -21.50
C LYS A 49 -60.63 -14.01 -22.57
N GLY A 50 -59.76 -13.40 -23.35
CA GLY A 50 -60.12 -12.37 -24.35
C GLY A 50 -60.71 -11.09 -23.72
N ASN A 51 -60.42 -10.86 -22.42
CA ASN A 51 -60.91 -9.71 -21.69
C ASN A 51 -59.81 -8.67 -21.49
N TYR A 52 -60.08 -7.42 -21.91
CA TYR A 52 -59.11 -6.30 -21.83
C TYR A 52 -59.52 -5.22 -20.82
N GLU A 53 -60.67 -5.35 -20.14
CA GLU A 53 -61.17 -4.34 -19.22
C GLU A 53 -60.16 -4.00 -18.10
N ASN A 54 -59.45 -4.98 -17.59
CA ASN A 54 -58.46 -4.82 -16.53
C ASN A 54 -57.04 -4.54 -17.04
N ALA A 55 -56.83 -4.40 -18.37
CA ALA A 55 -55.49 -4.21 -18.94
C ALA A 55 -54.78 -2.97 -18.37
N GLY A 56 -55.52 -1.84 -18.25
CA GLY A 56 -55.01 -0.62 -17.64
C GLY A 56 -54.57 -0.78 -16.18
N TYR A 57 -55.36 -1.55 -15.39
CA TYR A 57 -55.04 -1.83 -14.02
C TYR A 57 -53.73 -2.63 -13.89
N TYR A 58 -53.61 -3.75 -14.61
CA TYR A 58 -52.42 -4.57 -14.57
C TYR A 58 -51.16 -3.84 -15.08
N SER A 59 -51.27 -3.11 -16.20
CA SER A 59 -50.17 -2.33 -16.75
C SER A 59 -49.67 -1.28 -15.75
N THR A 60 -50.57 -0.55 -15.09
CA THR A 60 -50.21 0.41 -14.06
C THR A 60 -49.46 -0.25 -12.90
N ARG A 61 -49.94 -1.45 -12.44
CA ARG A 61 -49.25 -2.20 -11.37
C ARG A 61 -47.87 -2.68 -11.75
N ILE A 62 -47.67 -3.13 -13.01
CA ILE A 62 -46.34 -3.49 -13.53
C ILE A 62 -45.41 -2.31 -13.44
N VAL A 63 -45.81 -1.15 -13.95
CA VAL A 63 -45.01 0.07 -13.95
C VAL A 63 -44.64 0.49 -12.51
N ILE A 64 -45.61 0.52 -11.62
CA ILE A 64 -45.41 0.86 -10.19
C ILE A 64 -44.37 -0.09 -9.56
N CYS A 65 -44.55 -1.41 -9.70
CA CYS A 65 -43.64 -2.41 -9.11
C CYS A 65 -42.22 -2.26 -9.63
N LEU A 66 -42.03 -2.12 -10.94
CA LEU A 66 -40.72 -1.98 -11.55
C LEU A 66 -40.07 -0.62 -11.17
N THR A 67 -40.83 0.46 -11.12
CA THR A 67 -40.32 1.78 -10.71
C THR A 67 -39.87 1.78 -9.25
N ILE A 68 -40.71 1.28 -8.35
CA ILE A 68 -40.35 1.19 -6.92
C ILE A 68 -39.15 0.26 -6.73
N SER A 69 -39.10 -0.86 -7.45
CA SER A 69 -37.93 -1.77 -7.43
C SER A 69 -36.65 -1.07 -7.85
N ALA A 70 -36.67 -0.31 -8.96
CA ALA A 70 -35.51 0.44 -9.44
C ALA A 70 -35.04 1.49 -8.41
N VAL A 71 -35.99 2.23 -7.80
CA VAL A 71 -35.68 3.21 -6.74
C VAL A 71 -35.06 2.53 -5.53
N MET A 72 -35.64 1.41 -5.06
CA MET A 72 -35.10 0.66 -3.91
C MET A 72 -33.69 0.14 -4.18
N TYR A 73 -33.43 -0.35 -5.38
CA TYR A 73 -32.09 -0.79 -5.78
C TYR A 73 -31.08 0.36 -5.83
N LEU A 74 -31.47 1.49 -6.39
CA LEU A 74 -30.67 2.71 -6.41
C LEU A 74 -30.31 3.18 -5.01
N VAL A 75 -31.29 3.25 -4.10
CA VAL A 75 -31.05 3.63 -2.69
C VAL A 75 -30.15 2.62 -2.01
N SER A 76 -30.35 1.32 -2.24
CA SER A 76 -29.45 0.26 -1.74
C SER A 76 -27.99 0.49 -2.19
N GLY A 77 -27.77 0.87 -3.45
CA GLY A 77 -26.47 1.22 -4.01
C GLY A 77 -25.86 2.44 -3.30
N ILE A 78 -26.63 3.51 -3.11
CA ILE A 78 -26.13 4.72 -2.40
C ILE A 78 -25.69 4.37 -0.98
N VAL A 79 -26.47 3.56 -0.28
CA VAL A 79 -26.19 3.12 1.08
C VAL A 79 -24.95 2.24 1.14
N SER A 80 -24.77 1.30 0.20
CA SER A 80 -23.59 0.43 0.14
C SER A 80 -22.32 1.21 -0.21
N HIS A 81 -22.38 2.20 -1.10
CA HIS A 81 -21.26 3.09 -1.40
C HIS A 81 -20.80 3.88 -0.16
N LYS A 82 -21.73 4.39 0.65
CA LYS A 82 -21.39 5.07 1.91
C LYS A 82 -20.57 4.16 2.83
N LEU A 83 -20.97 2.90 2.98
CA LEU A 83 -20.24 1.91 3.76
C LEU A 83 -18.85 1.61 3.14
N ALA A 84 -18.80 1.45 1.82
CA ALA A 84 -17.56 1.14 1.11
C ALA A 84 -16.50 2.24 1.23
N PHE A 85 -16.89 3.51 1.11
CA PHE A 85 -15.97 4.64 1.33
C PHE A 85 -15.47 4.70 2.78
N ARG A 86 -16.34 4.39 3.75
CA ARG A 86 -15.92 4.33 5.16
C ARG A 86 -14.92 3.22 5.40
N LEU A 87 -15.17 2.02 4.86
CA LEU A 87 -14.27 0.88 4.92
C LEU A 87 -12.91 1.22 4.31
N GLU A 88 -12.89 1.76 3.11
CA GLU A 88 -11.69 2.16 2.38
C GLU A 88 -10.85 3.18 3.17
N THR A 89 -11.52 4.18 3.76
CA THR A 89 -10.87 5.17 4.61
C THR A 89 -10.26 4.54 5.86
N ASN A 90 -10.98 3.64 6.52
CA ASN A 90 -10.51 2.98 7.74
C ASN A 90 -9.32 2.05 7.46
N LEU A 91 -9.32 1.34 6.32
CA LEU A 91 -8.19 0.51 5.90
C LEU A 91 -6.93 1.36 5.66
N ARG A 92 -7.06 2.49 4.92
CA ARG A 92 -5.94 3.41 4.74
C ARG A 92 -5.45 4.00 6.06
N LYS A 93 -6.38 4.43 6.91
CA LYS A 93 -6.05 4.97 8.23
C LYS A 93 -5.25 3.94 9.05
N ARG A 94 -5.70 2.70 9.09
CA ARG A 94 -5.00 1.60 9.77
C ARG A 94 -3.58 1.40 9.22
N GLY A 95 -3.41 1.48 7.88
CA GLY A 95 -2.11 1.43 7.24
C GLY A 95 -1.19 2.57 7.68
N ILE A 96 -1.69 3.81 7.66
CA ILE A 96 -0.90 4.99 8.08
C ILE A 96 -0.52 4.91 9.56
N GLU A 97 -1.45 4.51 10.44
CA GLU A 97 -1.18 4.31 11.86
C GLU A 97 -0.10 3.23 12.07
N GLY A 98 -0.17 2.11 11.33
CA GLY A 98 0.85 1.08 11.36
C GLY A 98 2.24 1.59 10.95
N LEU A 99 2.31 2.47 9.93
CA LEU A 99 3.57 3.08 9.50
C LEU A 99 4.19 4.00 10.56
N THR A 100 3.39 4.68 11.37
CA THR A 100 3.92 5.55 12.44
C THR A 100 4.52 4.78 13.61
N ASP A 101 4.12 3.52 13.77
CA ASP A 101 4.57 2.64 14.83
C ASP A 101 5.64 1.64 14.39
N ALA A 102 5.77 1.41 13.08
CA ALA A 102 6.75 0.50 12.52
C ALA A 102 8.19 1.00 12.75
N SER A 103 9.13 0.05 12.97
CA SER A 103 10.54 0.39 13.06
C SER A 103 11.11 0.84 11.72
N PHE A 104 12.28 1.49 11.73
CA PHE A 104 12.93 1.88 10.49
C PHE A 104 13.41 0.68 9.67
N ARG A 105 13.63 -0.49 10.28
CA ARG A 105 13.94 -1.75 9.58
C ARG A 105 12.85 -2.12 8.58
N PHE A 106 11.58 -1.92 8.92
CA PHE A 106 10.46 -2.14 8.01
C PHE A 106 10.61 -1.32 6.72
N PHE A 107 11.02 -0.05 6.83
CA PHE A 107 11.23 0.84 5.67
C PHE A 107 12.51 0.52 4.88
N ASP A 108 13.52 -0.07 5.51
CA ASP A 108 14.71 -0.56 4.82
C ASP A 108 14.41 -1.82 3.98
N LEU A 109 13.49 -2.67 4.46
CA LEU A 109 13.10 -3.91 3.78
C LEU A 109 12.01 -3.70 2.72
N HIS A 110 11.19 -2.65 2.84
CA HIS A 110 10.04 -2.42 1.98
C HIS A 110 10.10 -1.05 1.32
N SER A 111 10.11 -1.02 -0.03
CA SER A 111 10.13 0.24 -0.76
C SER A 111 8.84 1.04 -0.54
N SER A 112 8.95 2.38 -0.53
CA SER A 112 7.81 3.29 -0.38
C SER A 112 6.74 3.09 -1.47
N GLY A 113 7.17 2.71 -2.68
CA GLY A 113 6.25 2.37 -3.77
C GLY A 113 5.44 1.11 -3.52
N TYR A 114 6.07 0.06 -2.97
CA TYR A 114 5.38 -1.17 -2.56
C TYR A 114 4.37 -0.90 -1.45
N ILE A 115 4.78 -0.19 -0.39
CA ILE A 115 3.92 0.15 0.75
C ILE A 115 2.69 0.93 0.27
N ARG A 116 2.90 2.00 -0.51
CA ARG A 116 1.82 2.82 -1.04
C ARG A 116 0.87 2.00 -1.92
N LYS A 117 1.41 1.22 -2.88
CA LYS A 117 0.61 0.37 -3.76
C LYS A 117 -0.23 -0.62 -2.95
N THR A 118 0.38 -1.29 -1.96
CA THR A 118 -0.34 -2.27 -1.15
C THR A 118 -1.47 -1.63 -0.35
N ILE A 119 -1.27 -0.46 0.26
CA ILE A 119 -2.31 0.21 1.05
C ILE A 119 -3.39 0.80 0.13
N ASP A 120 -3.02 1.61 -0.87
CA ASP A 120 -3.99 2.34 -1.68
C ASP A 120 -4.77 1.44 -2.64
N ASP A 121 -4.08 0.61 -3.42
CA ASP A 121 -4.72 -0.21 -4.46
C ASP A 121 -5.58 -1.31 -3.85
N ASN A 122 -5.11 -1.95 -2.76
CA ASN A 122 -5.89 -3.01 -2.14
C ASN A 122 -7.07 -2.46 -1.33
N ALA A 123 -6.94 -1.31 -0.67
CA ALA A 123 -8.08 -0.63 -0.07
C ALA A 123 -9.16 -0.29 -1.12
N ALA A 124 -8.76 0.23 -2.30
CA ALA A 124 -9.67 0.51 -3.40
C ALA A 124 -10.34 -0.75 -3.97
N LYS A 125 -9.63 -1.89 -4.06
CA LYS A 125 -10.22 -3.17 -4.50
C LYS A 125 -11.32 -3.67 -3.55
N THR A 126 -11.20 -3.43 -2.24
CA THR A 126 -12.25 -3.79 -1.27
C THR A 126 -13.51 -2.97 -1.43
N HIS A 127 -13.41 -1.74 -1.96
CA HIS A 127 -14.57 -0.88 -2.25
C HIS A 127 -15.56 -1.58 -3.19
N MET A 128 -15.07 -2.19 -4.28
CA MET A 128 -15.92 -2.88 -5.26
C MET A 128 -16.74 -4.00 -4.61
N ALA A 129 -16.13 -4.76 -3.70
CA ALA A 129 -16.80 -5.86 -3.01
C ALA A 129 -17.94 -5.41 -2.09
N VAL A 130 -17.85 -4.23 -1.50
CA VAL A 130 -18.89 -3.69 -0.61
C VAL A 130 -19.88 -2.82 -1.35
N ALA A 131 -19.41 -1.90 -2.21
CA ALA A 131 -20.27 -0.94 -2.90
C ALA A 131 -21.24 -1.61 -3.87
N HIS A 132 -20.75 -2.53 -4.67
CA HIS A 132 -21.52 -3.17 -5.76
C HIS A 132 -21.95 -4.59 -5.41
N MET A 133 -21.07 -5.40 -4.80
CA MET A 133 -21.38 -6.80 -4.59
C MET A 133 -22.41 -7.04 -3.49
N LEU A 134 -22.55 -6.18 -2.47
CA LEU A 134 -23.59 -6.35 -1.46
C LEU A 134 -25.01 -6.30 -2.03
N PRO A 135 -25.42 -5.23 -2.76
CA PRO A 135 -26.74 -5.19 -3.38
C PRO A 135 -26.90 -6.22 -4.51
N ASP A 136 -25.86 -6.42 -5.35
CA ASP A 136 -25.91 -7.35 -6.47
C ASP A 136 -26.04 -8.80 -6.03
N ASN A 137 -25.30 -9.24 -5.01
CA ASN A 137 -25.39 -10.58 -4.48
C ASN A 137 -26.79 -10.86 -3.89
N SER A 138 -27.38 -9.90 -3.19
CA SER A 138 -28.74 -10.05 -2.67
C SER A 138 -29.73 -10.29 -3.80
N GLN A 139 -29.68 -9.51 -4.87
CA GLN A 139 -30.51 -9.74 -6.04
C GLN A 139 -30.20 -11.04 -6.75
N ALA A 140 -28.92 -11.35 -6.97
CA ALA A 140 -28.48 -12.53 -7.70
C ALA A 140 -28.97 -13.84 -7.08
N PHE A 141 -29.12 -13.89 -5.74
CA PHE A 141 -29.66 -15.06 -5.05
C PHE A 141 -31.18 -15.01 -4.87
N LEU A 142 -31.76 -13.85 -4.54
CA LEU A 142 -33.18 -13.76 -4.21
C LEU A 142 -34.09 -13.74 -5.44
N VAL A 143 -33.66 -13.10 -6.51
CA VAL A 143 -34.46 -13.03 -7.75
C VAL A 143 -34.75 -14.44 -8.32
N PRO A 144 -33.78 -15.36 -8.47
CA PRO A 144 -34.09 -16.74 -8.88
C PRO A 144 -35.04 -17.46 -7.92
N ILE A 145 -34.87 -17.29 -6.60
CA ILE A 145 -35.76 -17.92 -5.61
C ILE A 145 -37.20 -17.47 -5.81
N PHE A 146 -37.44 -16.18 -5.90
CA PHE A 146 -38.79 -15.65 -6.14
C PHE A 146 -39.31 -16.01 -7.54
N ALA A 147 -38.45 -16.07 -8.57
CA ALA A 147 -38.82 -16.51 -9.90
C ALA A 147 -39.22 -17.98 -9.93
N PHE A 148 -38.55 -18.87 -9.18
CA PHE A 148 -38.98 -20.27 -9.02
C PHE A 148 -40.36 -20.37 -8.34
N ILE A 149 -40.57 -19.63 -7.25
CA ILE A 149 -41.88 -19.60 -6.57
C ILE A 149 -42.97 -19.17 -7.55
N LEU A 150 -42.74 -18.12 -8.32
CA LEU A 150 -43.66 -17.64 -9.33
C LEU A 150 -43.87 -18.67 -10.45
N ALA A 151 -42.82 -19.32 -10.94
CA ALA A 151 -42.92 -20.32 -11.99
C ALA A 151 -43.85 -21.49 -11.59
N PHE A 152 -43.72 -22.00 -10.35
CA PHE A 152 -44.63 -23.03 -9.81
C PHE A 152 -46.04 -22.51 -9.53
N ALA A 153 -46.19 -21.26 -9.15
CA ALA A 153 -47.51 -20.64 -8.97
C ALA A 153 -48.27 -20.45 -10.31
N ILE A 154 -47.57 -20.30 -11.43
CA ILE A 154 -48.16 -20.25 -12.76
C ILE A 154 -48.63 -21.64 -13.19
N SER A 155 -47.73 -22.62 -13.21
CA SER A 155 -48.05 -24.03 -13.46
C SER A 155 -46.85 -24.93 -13.12
N LEU A 156 -47.14 -26.23 -12.84
CA LEU A 156 -46.11 -27.23 -12.59
C LEU A 156 -45.14 -27.34 -13.80
N ARG A 157 -45.64 -27.20 -15.04
CA ARG A 157 -44.85 -27.26 -16.28
C ARG A 157 -43.80 -26.15 -16.32
N VAL A 158 -44.24 -24.90 -16.10
CA VAL A 158 -43.31 -23.75 -16.08
C VAL A 158 -42.25 -23.94 -15.00
N GLY A 159 -42.66 -24.38 -13.80
CA GLY A 159 -41.74 -24.65 -12.69
C GLY A 159 -40.67 -25.69 -13.04
N VAL A 160 -41.10 -26.86 -13.60
CA VAL A 160 -40.15 -27.92 -13.98
C VAL A 160 -39.21 -27.48 -15.09
N VAL A 161 -39.70 -26.81 -16.14
CA VAL A 161 -38.88 -26.32 -17.25
C VAL A 161 -37.82 -25.31 -16.72
N ILE A 162 -38.22 -24.38 -15.89
CA ILE A 162 -37.30 -23.36 -15.32
C ILE A 162 -36.24 -24.01 -14.41
N ILE A 163 -36.59 -25.03 -13.61
CA ILE A 163 -35.61 -25.77 -12.79
C ILE A 163 -34.61 -26.49 -13.68
N VAL A 164 -35.07 -27.24 -14.68
CA VAL A 164 -34.19 -28.00 -15.61
C VAL A 164 -33.22 -27.03 -16.29
N LEU A 165 -33.71 -25.93 -16.83
CA LEU A 165 -32.90 -24.89 -17.45
C LEU A 165 -31.86 -24.30 -16.47
N SER A 166 -32.26 -24.07 -15.23
CA SER A 166 -31.36 -23.51 -14.21
C SER A 166 -30.26 -24.50 -13.80
N VAL A 167 -30.60 -25.79 -13.67
CA VAL A 167 -29.62 -26.84 -13.36
C VAL A 167 -28.60 -26.99 -14.51
N VAL A 168 -29.08 -27.09 -15.75
CA VAL A 168 -28.21 -27.17 -16.93
C VAL A 168 -27.30 -25.95 -17.03
N SER A 169 -27.86 -24.77 -16.80
CA SER A 169 -27.10 -23.52 -16.81
C SER A 169 -26.06 -23.44 -15.70
N GLY A 170 -26.42 -23.90 -14.50
CA GLY A 170 -25.49 -23.98 -13.38
C GLY A 170 -24.29 -24.88 -13.67
N LEU A 171 -24.53 -26.05 -14.30
CA LEU A 171 -23.46 -26.96 -14.71
C LEU A 171 -22.54 -26.34 -15.78
N ILE A 172 -23.10 -25.61 -16.74
CA ILE A 172 -22.32 -24.91 -17.78
C ILE A 172 -21.52 -23.77 -17.16
N LEU A 173 -22.10 -23.00 -16.23
CA LEU A 173 -21.39 -21.94 -15.51
C LEU A 173 -20.21 -22.47 -14.70
N MET A 174 -20.34 -23.65 -14.09
CA MET A 174 -19.22 -24.32 -13.42
C MET A 174 -18.06 -24.57 -14.40
N GLY A 175 -18.36 -24.97 -15.64
CA GLY A 175 -17.38 -25.10 -16.71
C GLY A 175 -16.79 -23.76 -17.17
N MET A 176 -17.57 -22.66 -17.09
CA MET A 176 -17.09 -21.31 -17.44
C MET A 176 -16.14 -20.69 -16.40
N MET A 177 -16.16 -21.13 -15.16
CA MET A 177 -15.23 -20.63 -14.14
C MET A 177 -13.77 -20.95 -14.45
N GLY A 178 -13.53 -21.69 -15.54
CA GLY A 178 -12.22 -21.96 -16.09
C GLY A 178 -11.36 -22.86 -15.19
N ASN A 179 -10.19 -23.17 -15.70
CA ASN A 179 -9.18 -23.83 -14.89
C ASN A 179 -8.58 -22.81 -13.91
N LYS A 180 -8.64 -23.07 -12.59
CA LYS A 180 -8.05 -22.22 -11.54
C LYS A 180 -6.57 -21.95 -11.75
N ASP A 181 -5.86 -22.90 -12.38
CA ASP A 181 -4.44 -22.77 -12.69
C ASP A 181 -4.20 -21.70 -13.77
N PHE A 182 -5.05 -21.63 -14.80
CA PHE A 182 -4.96 -20.57 -15.80
C PHE A 182 -5.25 -19.19 -15.22
N MET A 183 -6.22 -19.06 -14.32
CA MET A 183 -6.49 -17.79 -13.65
C MET A 183 -5.31 -17.34 -12.80
N LYS A 184 -4.67 -18.28 -12.07
CA LYS A 184 -3.47 -17.98 -11.27
C LYS A 184 -2.31 -17.54 -12.15
N LEU A 185 -2.05 -18.25 -13.24
CA LEU A 185 -1.00 -17.90 -14.21
C LEU A 185 -1.26 -16.52 -14.84
N TYR A 186 -2.50 -16.24 -15.21
CA TYR A 186 -2.91 -14.92 -15.73
C TYR A 186 -2.63 -13.79 -14.72
N GLN A 187 -3.03 -13.96 -13.45
CA GLN A 187 -2.78 -12.95 -12.41
C GLN A 187 -1.28 -12.77 -12.15
N THR A 188 -0.52 -13.84 -12.03
CA THR A 188 0.93 -13.79 -11.80
C THR A 188 1.65 -13.10 -12.96
N SER A 189 1.26 -13.38 -14.20
CA SER A 189 1.85 -12.76 -15.38
C SER A 189 1.51 -11.25 -15.48
N LEU A 190 0.30 -10.86 -15.04
CA LEU A 190 -0.10 -9.45 -14.96
C LEU A 190 0.72 -8.67 -13.93
N ASP A 191 0.96 -9.25 -12.76
CA ASP A 191 1.80 -8.65 -11.72
C ASP A 191 3.26 -8.51 -12.19
N LYS A 192 3.80 -9.53 -12.86
CA LYS A 192 5.12 -9.50 -13.48
C LYS A 192 5.23 -8.41 -14.54
N LEU A 193 4.26 -8.33 -15.47
CA LEU A 193 4.19 -7.28 -16.48
C LEU A 193 4.17 -5.88 -15.86
N SER A 194 3.38 -5.69 -14.80
CA SER A 194 3.31 -4.42 -14.08
C SER A 194 4.67 -4.03 -13.48
N SER A 195 5.38 -4.99 -12.86
CA SER A 195 6.71 -4.79 -12.29
C SER A 195 7.74 -4.40 -13.34
N GLU A 196 7.82 -5.17 -14.44
CA GLU A 196 8.75 -4.91 -15.55
C GLU A 196 8.48 -3.56 -16.23
N THR A 197 7.19 -3.16 -16.33
CA THR A 197 6.81 -1.85 -16.87
C THR A 197 7.35 -0.71 -16.01
N VAL A 198 7.23 -0.81 -14.69
CA VAL A 198 7.75 0.20 -13.75
C VAL A 198 9.27 0.28 -13.85
N GLU A 199 9.96 -0.86 -13.93
CA GLU A 199 11.42 -0.89 -14.06
C GLU A 199 11.89 -0.29 -15.38
N TYR A 200 11.22 -0.61 -16.49
CA TYR A 200 11.48 0.00 -17.79
C TYR A 200 11.33 1.52 -17.76
N ILE A 201 10.25 2.04 -17.16
CA ILE A 201 10.04 3.50 -17.06
C ILE A 201 11.14 4.15 -16.22
N ARG A 202 11.57 3.54 -15.12
CA ARG A 202 12.67 4.04 -14.29
C ARG A 202 14.00 4.07 -15.05
N GLY A 203 14.25 3.05 -15.86
CA GLY A 203 15.47 2.93 -16.66
C GLY A 203 15.47 3.70 -17.99
N ILE A 204 14.38 4.34 -18.39
CA ILE A 204 14.21 4.92 -19.73
C ILE A 204 15.28 5.97 -20.09
N GLN A 205 15.76 6.74 -19.11
CA GLN A 205 16.81 7.73 -19.31
C GLN A 205 18.14 7.06 -19.68
N VAL A 206 18.49 5.98 -18.97
CA VAL A 206 19.72 5.19 -19.24
C VAL A 206 19.62 4.55 -20.63
N ILE A 207 18.44 3.97 -20.96
CA ILE A 207 18.22 3.37 -22.29
C ILE A 207 18.37 4.39 -23.41
N LYS A 208 17.87 5.64 -23.22
CA LYS A 208 18.00 6.72 -24.20
C LYS A 208 19.44 7.17 -24.41
N ILE A 209 20.23 7.29 -23.32
CA ILE A 209 21.62 7.75 -23.39
C ILE A 209 22.54 6.70 -24.04
N PHE A 210 22.39 5.43 -23.64
CA PHE A 210 23.26 4.35 -24.10
C PHE A 210 22.78 3.65 -25.39
N GLY A 211 21.64 4.05 -25.95
CA GLY A 211 21.12 3.55 -27.24
C GLY A 211 20.81 2.04 -27.26
N SER A 212 20.66 1.40 -26.11
CA SER A 212 20.46 -0.05 -25.97
C SER A 212 19.06 -0.46 -26.44
N LYS A 213 18.90 -0.68 -27.75
CA LYS A 213 17.59 -0.91 -28.40
C LYS A 213 16.95 -2.26 -28.13
N LEU A 214 17.66 -3.30 -27.73
CA LEU A 214 17.11 -4.67 -27.73
C LEU A 214 17.18 -5.43 -26.40
N LYS A 215 18.27 -5.35 -25.63
CA LYS A 215 18.40 -6.15 -24.39
C LYS A 215 17.55 -5.63 -23.22
N SER A 216 17.44 -4.32 -23.06
CA SER A 216 16.63 -3.70 -21.98
C SER A 216 15.13 -3.81 -22.22
N PHE A 217 14.71 -3.97 -23.48
CA PHE A 217 13.31 -4.15 -23.87
C PHE A 217 12.87 -5.61 -23.81
N LYS A 218 13.83 -6.56 -23.83
CA LYS A 218 13.53 -7.99 -23.92
C LYS A 218 12.70 -8.50 -22.73
N ALA A 219 13.05 -8.13 -21.50
CA ALA A 219 12.32 -8.57 -20.31
C ALA A 219 10.86 -8.10 -20.32
N LEU A 220 10.64 -6.80 -20.63
CA LEU A 220 9.28 -6.26 -20.78
C LEU A 220 8.53 -6.91 -21.96
N HIS A 221 9.19 -7.07 -23.11
CA HIS A 221 8.59 -7.73 -24.27
C HIS A 221 8.18 -9.17 -23.94
N ASP A 222 9.07 -9.94 -23.32
CA ASP A 222 8.80 -11.32 -22.94
C ASP A 222 7.65 -11.39 -21.93
N SER A 223 7.56 -10.46 -20.97
CA SER A 223 6.44 -10.36 -20.04
C SER A 223 5.12 -9.98 -20.73
N ILE A 224 5.13 -9.12 -21.75
CA ILE A 224 3.95 -8.80 -22.57
C ILE A 224 3.49 -10.07 -23.33
N MET A 225 4.42 -10.79 -23.94
CA MET A 225 4.09 -12.00 -24.70
C MET A 225 3.57 -13.12 -23.80
N GLU A 226 4.18 -13.29 -22.62
CA GLU A 226 3.75 -14.26 -21.61
C GLU A 226 2.34 -13.93 -21.09
N TYR A 227 2.09 -12.68 -20.71
CA TYR A 227 0.77 -12.21 -20.31
C TYR A 227 -0.28 -12.40 -21.42
N SER A 228 0.04 -12.00 -22.65
CA SER A 228 -0.85 -12.16 -23.80
C SER A 228 -1.22 -13.63 -24.04
N LYS A 229 -0.25 -14.54 -23.94
CA LYS A 229 -0.48 -15.98 -24.08
C LYS A 229 -1.44 -16.50 -23.00
N TYR A 230 -1.17 -16.22 -21.72
CA TYR A 230 -2.03 -16.71 -20.64
C TYR A 230 -3.42 -16.05 -20.66
N ALA A 231 -3.53 -14.77 -21.02
CA ALA A 231 -4.81 -14.12 -21.23
C ALA A 231 -5.63 -14.75 -22.35
N TYR A 232 -4.97 -15.09 -23.46
CA TYR A 232 -5.59 -15.76 -24.59
C TYR A 232 -6.04 -17.18 -24.25
N ASP A 233 -5.16 -17.98 -23.63
CA ASP A 233 -5.45 -19.36 -23.22
C ASP A 233 -6.62 -19.40 -22.21
N TYR A 234 -6.64 -18.48 -21.25
CA TYR A 234 -7.76 -18.32 -20.32
C TYR A 234 -9.06 -17.95 -21.04
N SER A 235 -9.00 -16.98 -21.95
CA SER A 235 -10.17 -16.56 -22.75
C SER A 235 -10.73 -17.71 -23.59
N LEU A 236 -9.85 -18.51 -24.22
CA LEU A 236 -10.27 -19.69 -24.98
C LEU A 236 -10.92 -20.77 -24.11
N SER A 237 -10.41 -20.98 -22.89
CA SER A 237 -10.99 -21.96 -21.96
C SER A 237 -12.43 -21.61 -21.56
N CYS A 238 -12.75 -20.31 -21.48
CA CYS A 238 -14.08 -19.81 -21.14
C CYS A 238 -15.03 -19.73 -22.37
N LYS A 239 -14.49 -19.63 -23.58
CA LYS A 239 -15.26 -19.33 -24.81
C LYS A 239 -16.37 -20.35 -25.08
N THR A 240 -16.04 -21.65 -25.13
CA THR A 240 -17.00 -22.70 -25.48
C THR A 240 -18.15 -22.79 -24.47
N PRO A 241 -17.91 -22.90 -23.14
CA PRO A 241 -19.00 -22.89 -22.17
C PRO A 241 -19.84 -21.61 -22.24
N TYR A 242 -19.22 -20.42 -22.46
CA TYR A 242 -19.93 -19.16 -22.59
C TYR A 242 -20.87 -19.13 -23.79
N VAL A 243 -20.39 -19.58 -24.97
CA VAL A 243 -21.22 -19.63 -26.19
C VAL A 243 -22.37 -20.62 -26.02
N ILE A 244 -22.13 -21.81 -25.44
CA ILE A 244 -23.18 -22.79 -25.16
C ILE A 244 -24.22 -22.21 -24.19
N TYR A 245 -23.78 -21.50 -23.14
CA TYR A 245 -24.66 -20.85 -22.20
C TYR A 245 -25.58 -19.80 -22.88
N GLN A 246 -25.01 -18.97 -23.75
CA GLN A 246 -25.78 -17.98 -24.52
C GLN A 246 -26.78 -18.65 -25.47
N LEU A 247 -26.36 -19.70 -26.18
CA LEU A 247 -27.24 -20.43 -27.08
C LEU A 247 -28.42 -21.11 -26.37
N ILE A 248 -28.18 -21.66 -25.16
CA ILE A 248 -29.25 -22.29 -24.37
C ILE A 248 -30.27 -21.24 -23.92
N PHE A 249 -29.83 -20.12 -23.36
CA PHE A 249 -30.74 -19.13 -22.87
C PHE A 249 -31.44 -18.28 -23.93
N LEU A 250 -30.78 -17.99 -25.06
CA LEU A 250 -31.33 -17.14 -26.11
C LEU A 250 -32.00 -17.90 -27.24
N GLY A 251 -31.53 -19.12 -27.55
CA GLY A 251 -31.97 -19.86 -28.71
C GLY A 251 -32.75 -21.17 -28.41
N LEU A 252 -32.20 -22.00 -27.51
CA LEU A 252 -32.75 -23.32 -27.29
C LEU A 252 -33.96 -23.34 -26.34
N ILE A 253 -34.16 -22.33 -25.51
CA ILE A 253 -35.33 -22.27 -24.61
C ILE A 253 -36.63 -22.37 -25.37
N ALA A 254 -36.78 -21.60 -26.45
CA ALA A 254 -37.98 -21.64 -27.28
C ALA A 254 -38.13 -23.00 -27.96
N ILE A 255 -37.00 -23.57 -28.46
CA ILE A 255 -36.99 -24.84 -29.20
C ILE A 255 -37.25 -26.07 -28.31
N ILE A 256 -36.71 -26.05 -27.08
CA ILE A 256 -36.86 -27.19 -26.14
C ILE A 256 -38.15 -27.07 -25.33
N SER A 257 -38.56 -25.88 -24.92
CA SER A 257 -39.76 -25.67 -24.08
C SER A 257 -41.05 -26.05 -24.82
N ILE A 258 -41.12 -25.80 -26.14
CA ILE A 258 -42.30 -26.13 -26.96
C ILE A 258 -42.51 -27.65 -27.05
N PRO A 259 -41.54 -28.48 -27.54
CA PRO A 259 -41.71 -29.92 -27.56
C PRO A 259 -41.90 -30.57 -26.19
N LEU A 260 -41.18 -30.08 -25.18
CA LEU A 260 -41.27 -30.60 -23.81
C LEU A 260 -42.64 -30.31 -23.21
N SER A 261 -43.21 -29.14 -23.40
CA SER A 261 -44.56 -28.79 -22.97
C SER A 261 -45.61 -29.63 -23.68
N PHE A 262 -45.44 -29.87 -24.98
CA PHE A 262 -46.26 -30.73 -25.79
C PHE A 262 -46.24 -32.20 -25.33
N PHE A 263 -45.04 -32.73 -25.07
CA PHE A 263 -44.83 -34.11 -24.63
C PHE A 263 -45.40 -34.39 -23.25
N LEU A 264 -45.31 -33.44 -22.30
CA LEU A 264 -45.74 -33.64 -20.94
C LEU A 264 -47.27 -33.69 -20.75
N THR A 265 -48.07 -33.05 -21.62
CA THR A 265 -49.50 -32.89 -21.32
C THR A 265 -50.45 -32.84 -22.49
N GLY A 266 -49.97 -32.93 -23.75
CA GLY A 266 -50.81 -32.70 -24.95
C GLY A 266 -51.36 -31.26 -25.01
N ILE A 267 -52.00 -30.93 -26.14
CA ILE A 267 -52.62 -29.58 -26.31
C ILE A 267 -54.02 -29.61 -25.74
N LYS A 268 -54.18 -29.34 -24.42
CA LYS A 268 -55.51 -29.20 -23.82
C LYS A 268 -56.06 -27.78 -23.90
N ASP A 269 -55.20 -26.77 -23.81
CA ASP A 269 -55.53 -25.34 -23.90
C ASP A 269 -54.39 -24.58 -24.60
N PRO A 270 -54.48 -24.37 -25.94
CA PRO A 270 -53.42 -23.68 -26.70
C PRO A 270 -53.20 -22.23 -26.26
N LYS A 271 -54.23 -21.54 -25.79
CA LYS A 271 -54.11 -20.14 -25.37
C LYS A 271 -53.32 -20.04 -24.06
N PHE A 272 -53.63 -20.90 -23.08
CA PHE A 272 -52.89 -20.94 -21.82
C PHE A 272 -51.42 -21.38 -22.03
N MET A 273 -51.21 -22.37 -22.92
CA MET A 273 -49.88 -22.80 -23.29
C MET A 273 -49.04 -21.66 -23.90
N ALA A 274 -49.64 -20.79 -24.72
CA ALA A 274 -48.92 -19.62 -25.25
C ALA A 274 -48.50 -18.67 -24.13
N VAL A 275 -49.34 -18.46 -23.09
CA VAL A 275 -48.98 -17.67 -21.91
C VAL A 275 -47.85 -18.32 -21.10
N GLU A 276 -47.87 -19.64 -20.91
CA GLU A 276 -46.80 -20.38 -20.23
C GLU A 276 -45.45 -20.19 -20.97
N LEU A 277 -45.45 -20.32 -22.31
CA LEU A 277 -44.22 -20.13 -23.11
C LEU A 277 -43.66 -18.72 -23.03
N ILE A 278 -44.52 -17.71 -23.08
CA ILE A 278 -44.10 -16.32 -22.89
C ILE A 278 -43.49 -16.10 -21.51
N MET A 279 -44.13 -16.68 -20.46
CA MET A 279 -43.61 -16.56 -19.08
C MET A 279 -42.30 -17.32 -18.89
N ILE A 280 -42.10 -18.50 -19.50
CA ILE A 280 -40.82 -19.20 -19.52
C ILE A 280 -39.75 -18.32 -20.10
N PHE A 281 -40.03 -17.66 -21.24
CA PHE A 281 -39.07 -16.75 -21.87
C PHE A 281 -38.68 -15.58 -20.95
N PHE A 282 -39.63 -14.89 -20.33
CA PHE A 282 -39.35 -13.80 -19.41
C PHE A 282 -38.59 -14.24 -18.16
N LEU A 283 -39.04 -15.31 -17.49
CA LEU A 283 -38.40 -15.81 -16.29
C LEU A 283 -37.00 -16.35 -16.54
N SER A 284 -36.77 -17.00 -17.68
CA SER A 284 -35.43 -17.45 -18.08
C SER A 284 -34.47 -16.29 -18.26
N GLY A 285 -34.91 -15.17 -18.88
CA GLY A 285 -34.08 -13.98 -19.02
C GLY A 285 -33.67 -13.38 -17.67
N VAL A 286 -34.60 -13.32 -16.72
CA VAL A 286 -34.33 -12.83 -15.34
C VAL A 286 -33.33 -13.74 -14.62
N ILE A 287 -33.46 -15.06 -14.74
CA ILE A 287 -32.56 -16.05 -14.15
C ILE A 287 -31.17 -15.98 -14.80
N MET A 288 -31.10 -15.81 -16.14
CA MET A 288 -29.86 -15.64 -16.88
C MET A 288 -29.04 -14.47 -16.33
N VAL A 289 -29.67 -13.31 -16.14
CA VAL A 289 -29.02 -12.13 -15.55
C VAL A 289 -28.49 -12.41 -14.16
N SER A 290 -29.28 -13.11 -13.34
CA SER A 290 -28.88 -13.48 -11.98
C SER A 290 -27.68 -14.41 -11.94
N PHE A 291 -27.62 -15.41 -12.80
CA PHE A 291 -26.47 -16.31 -12.92
C PHE A 291 -25.19 -15.60 -13.40
N MET A 292 -25.32 -14.66 -14.33
CA MET A 292 -24.20 -13.82 -14.73
C MET A 292 -23.69 -12.96 -13.58
N LYS A 293 -24.58 -12.39 -12.76
CA LYS A 293 -24.19 -11.68 -11.54
C LYS A 293 -23.44 -12.57 -10.55
N ILE A 294 -23.89 -13.83 -10.33
CA ILE A 294 -23.21 -14.81 -9.46
C ILE A 294 -21.79 -15.10 -9.95
N MET A 295 -21.61 -15.27 -11.26
CA MET A 295 -20.29 -15.51 -11.86
C MET A 295 -19.34 -14.33 -11.62
N TRP A 296 -19.77 -13.10 -11.89
CA TRP A 296 -19.00 -11.89 -11.63
C TRP A 296 -18.70 -11.69 -10.14
N ALA A 297 -19.68 -12.00 -9.28
CA ALA A 297 -19.52 -11.92 -7.83
C ALA A 297 -18.42 -12.85 -7.33
N SER A 298 -18.34 -14.08 -7.86
CA SER A 298 -17.30 -15.05 -7.49
C SER A 298 -15.88 -14.51 -7.74
N MET A 299 -15.64 -13.92 -8.91
CA MET A 299 -14.34 -13.32 -9.26
C MET A 299 -14.01 -12.11 -8.38
N ASN A 300 -14.98 -11.23 -8.16
CA ASN A 300 -14.78 -10.03 -7.33
C ASN A 300 -14.58 -10.37 -5.85
N ILE A 301 -15.23 -11.40 -5.32
CA ILE A 301 -15.01 -11.92 -3.96
C ILE A 301 -13.59 -12.47 -3.83
N TYR A 302 -13.08 -13.18 -4.85
CA TYR A 302 -11.70 -13.66 -4.86
C TYR A 302 -10.71 -12.49 -4.81
N ASN A 303 -10.89 -11.47 -5.66
CA ASN A 303 -10.05 -10.27 -5.69
C ASN A 303 -10.09 -9.51 -4.35
N ALA A 304 -11.26 -9.42 -3.73
CA ALA A 304 -11.41 -8.76 -2.43
C ALA A 304 -10.75 -9.54 -1.29
N ASN A 305 -10.81 -10.89 -1.32
CA ASN A 305 -10.07 -11.71 -0.36
C ASN A 305 -8.57 -11.50 -0.51
N PHE A 306 -8.05 -11.57 -1.74
CA PHE A 306 -6.64 -11.31 -2.00
C PHE A 306 -6.20 -9.93 -1.52
N ALA A 307 -7.02 -8.90 -1.78
CA ALA A 307 -6.72 -7.53 -1.38
C ALA A 307 -6.68 -7.36 0.15
N ILE A 308 -7.67 -7.92 0.88
CA ILE A 308 -7.69 -7.82 2.35
C ILE A 308 -6.58 -8.66 2.98
N ASP A 309 -6.27 -9.85 2.45
CA ASP A 309 -5.19 -10.69 2.95
C ASP A 309 -3.82 -10.00 2.75
N SER A 310 -3.60 -9.38 1.60
CA SER A 310 -2.38 -8.58 1.36
C SER A 310 -2.25 -7.37 2.28
N LEU A 311 -3.36 -6.73 2.64
CA LEU A 311 -3.37 -5.63 3.63
C LEU A 311 -3.07 -6.15 5.04
N GLU A 312 -3.73 -7.24 5.46
CA GLU A 312 -3.52 -7.85 6.78
C GLU A 312 -2.07 -8.32 6.93
N GLU A 313 -1.49 -8.97 5.90
CA GLU A 313 -0.07 -9.36 5.88
C GLU A 313 0.87 -8.15 6.03
N LEU A 314 0.60 -7.05 5.32
CA LEU A 314 1.39 -5.82 5.48
C LEU A 314 1.27 -5.26 6.90
N TYR A 315 0.07 -5.24 7.47
CA TYR A 315 -0.15 -4.76 8.85
C TYR A 315 0.53 -5.65 9.89
N GLU A 316 0.56 -6.96 9.69
CA GLU A 316 1.28 -7.91 10.54
C GLU A 316 2.79 -7.64 10.48
N LYS A 317 3.37 -7.49 9.29
CA LYS A 317 4.80 -7.12 9.12
C LYS A 317 5.16 -5.79 9.80
N MET A 318 4.27 -4.80 9.77
CA MET A 318 4.46 -3.54 10.52
C MET A 318 4.47 -3.78 12.03
N GLN A 319 3.69 -4.73 12.53
CA GLN A 319 3.60 -5.03 13.96
C GLN A 319 4.73 -5.94 14.47
N GLU A 320 5.23 -6.87 13.65
CA GLU A 320 6.34 -7.77 14.02
C GLU A 320 7.59 -7.01 14.46
N ASP A 321 7.87 -5.91 13.77
CA ASP A 321 9.04 -5.05 14.02
C ASP A 321 8.67 -3.77 14.80
N LYS A 322 7.53 -3.77 15.49
CA LYS A 322 7.09 -2.65 16.31
C LYS A 322 8.02 -2.44 17.48
N LEU A 323 8.39 -1.17 17.70
CA LEU A 323 9.15 -0.76 18.86
C LEU A 323 8.26 -0.75 20.10
N THR A 324 8.76 -1.32 21.18
CA THR A 324 8.13 -1.22 22.50
C THR A 324 8.81 -0.11 23.28
N TYR A 325 8.01 0.78 23.84
CA TYR A 325 8.47 1.88 24.68
C TYR A 325 8.05 1.64 26.12
N GLY A 326 8.88 2.09 27.06
CA GLY A 326 8.60 2.04 28.48
C GLY A 326 7.91 3.33 28.99
N ASN A 327 8.10 3.57 30.28
CA ASN A 327 7.42 4.68 30.98
C ASN A 327 8.39 5.76 31.51
N ARG A 328 9.71 5.63 31.29
CA ARG A 328 10.68 6.65 31.72
C ARG A 328 10.63 7.85 30.78
N ASP A 329 10.41 9.03 31.31
CA ASP A 329 10.22 10.27 30.56
C ASP A 329 11.49 11.17 30.50
N HIS A 330 12.57 10.80 31.22
CA HIS A 330 13.84 11.53 31.24
C HIS A 330 15.04 10.58 31.29
N PHE A 331 16.20 11.09 30.85
CA PHE A 331 17.48 10.42 30.96
C PHE A 331 18.25 11.01 32.18
N ASP A 332 18.80 10.15 33.05
CA ASP A 332 19.54 10.56 34.23
C ASP A 332 20.90 11.19 33.86
N ASN A 333 21.54 10.66 32.82
CA ASN A 333 22.73 11.17 32.14
C ASN A 333 22.72 10.69 30.68
N PHE A 334 23.70 11.12 29.88
CA PHE A 334 23.77 10.80 28.45
C PHE A 334 24.93 9.86 28.08
N ASN A 335 25.44 9.08 29.04
CA ASN A 335 26.37 7.98 28.78
C ASN A 335 25.64 6.88 28.00
N ILE A 336 26.30 6.33 26.99
CA ILE A 336 25.73 5.35 26.08
C ILE A 336 26.49 4.04 26.23
N GLU A 337 25.78 2.93 26.37
CA GLU A 337 26.37 1.61 26.51
C GLU A 337 25.72 0.63 25.53
N PHE A 338 26.53 -0.08 24.78
CA PHE A 338 26.11 -1.23 23.97
C PHE A 338 26.50 -2.50 24.73
N GLU A 339 25.52 -3.34 25.08
CA GLU A 339 25.71 -4.61 25.80
C GLU A 339 25.30 -5.79 24.96
N ASN A 340 26.29 -6.55 24.45
CA ASN A 340 26.10 -7.76 23.66
C ASN A 340 25.08 -7.61 22.51
N VAL A 341 25.13 -6.46 21.83
CA VAL A 341 24.17 -6.10 20.80
C VAL A 341 24.40 -6.92 19.54
N SER A 342 23.35 -7.62 19.09
CA SER A 342 23.32 -8.31 17.80
C SER A 342 22.17 -7.76 16.95
N PHE A 343 22.41 -7.67 15.63
CA PHE A 343 21.42 -7.13 14.70
C PHE A 343 21.61 -7.66 13.28
N SER A 344 20.48 -7.93 12.60
CA SER A 344 20.43 -8.46 11.23
C SER A 344 19.42 -7.67 10.37
N TYR A 345 19.70 -7.52 9.08
CA TYR A 345 18.73 -7.12 8.06
C TYR A 345 18.24 -8.39 7.33
N GLY A 346 17.06 -8.88 7.69
CA GLY A 346 16.60 -10.19 7.23
C GLY A 346 17.59 -11.28 7.63
N ASP A 347 18.07 -12.08 6.69
CA ASP A 347 19.02 -13.16 6.95
C ASP A 347 20.49 -12.69 7.07
N LYS A 348 20.77 -11.42 6.75
CA LYS A 348 22.13 -10.88 6.76
C LYS A 348 22.48 -10.31 8.13
N LYS A 349 23.30 -11.04 8.90
CA LYS A 349 23.89 -10.55 10.14
C LYS A 349 24.86 -9.40 9.87
N VAL A 350 24.78 -8.34 10.69
CA VAL A 350 25.62 -7.14 10.59
C VAL A 350 26.40 -6.87 11.86
N LEU A 351 25.80 -7.08 13.03
CA LEU A 351 26.45 -6.97 14.33
C LEU A 351 26.27 -8.26 15.10
N GLU A 352 27.31 -8.71 15.79
CA GLU A 352 27.30 -9.92 16.63
C GLU A 352 27.99 -9.64 17.97
N ASN A 353 27.21 -9.68 19.07
CA ASN A 353 27.67 -9.50 20.45
C ASN A 353 28.53 -8.23 20.67
N LEU A 354 28.19 -7.13 20.00
CA LEU A 354 28.91 -5.87 20.09
C LEU A 354 28.72 -5.23 21.47
N SER A 355 29.84 -4.92 22.14
CA SER A 355 29.83 -4.24 23.44
C SER A 355 30.87 -3.14 23.49
N PHE A 356 30.46 -1.91 23.81
CA PHE A 356 31.31 -0.75 24.07
C PHE A 356 30.51 0.37 24.77
N SER A 357 31.20 1.37 25.32
CA SER A 357 30.59 2.51 26.00
C SER A 357 31.11 3.83 25.44
N LEU A 358 30.27 4.88 25.54
CA LEU A 358 30.56 6.26 25.15
C LEU A 358 30.18 7.18 26.32
N GLU A 359 31.08 8.05 26.71
CA GLU A 359 30.83 9.05 27.74
C GLU A 359 30.07 10.25 27.17
N GLU A 360 29.28 10.90 28.00
CA GLU A 360 28.55 12.10 27.58
C GLU A 360 29.49 13.30 27.27
N LYS A 361 28.98 14.24 26.45
CA LYS A 361 29.68 15.48 26.05
C LYS A 361 31.02 15.27 25.33
N LYS A 362 31.21 14.12 24.69
CA LYS A 362 32.35 13.82 23.84
C LYS A 362 31.89 13.60 22.40
N THR A 363 32.81 13.83 21.47
CA THR A 363 32.61 13.61 20.03
C THR A 363 33.30 12.31 19.61
N TYR A 364 32.56 11.37 19.08
CA TYR A 364 33.01 10.06 18.61
C TYR A 364 32.89 9.93 17.11
N ALA A 365 33.92 9.39 16.47
CA ALA A 365 33.88 9.06 15.04
C ALA A 365 33.87 7.53 14.83
N LEU A 366 32.88 7.05 14.08
CA LEU A 366 32.82 5.65 13.63
C LEU A 366 33.53 5.53 12.28
N VAL A 367 34.63 4.75 12.21
CA VAL A 367 35.47 4.57 11.04
C VAL A 367 35.53 3.09 10.65
N GLY A 368 35.74 2.78 9.37
CA GLY A 368 35.86 1.41 8.88
C GLY A 368 35.41 1.27 7.42
N HIS A 369 35.65 0.12 6.81
CA HIS A 369 35.23 -0.16 5.44
C HIS A 369 33.71 -0.08 5.26
N SER A 370 33.28 0.08 4.00
CA SER A 370 31.85 -0.02 3.67
C SER A 370 31.29 -1.37 4.11
N GLY A 371 30.13 -1.38 4.77
CA GLY A 371 29.52 -2.60 5.30
C GLY A 371 30.07 -3.08 6.66
N SER A 372 30.97 -2.32 7.34
CA SER A 372 31.48 -2.70 8.67
C SER A 372 30.50 -2.52 9.83
N GLY A 373 29.30 -1.95 9.59
CA GLY A 373 28.25 -1.78 10.61
C GLY A 373 28.09 -0.36 11.17
N LYS A 374 28.86 0.64 10.72
CA LYS A 374 28.80 2.04 11.20
C LYS A 374 27.40 2.64 11.19
N SER A 375 26.77 2.67 10.02
CA SER A 375 25.41 3.23 9.88
C SER A 375 24.37 2.40 10.65
N THR A 376 24.61 1.11 10.83
CA THR A 376 23.74 0.25 11.65
C THR A 376 23.82 0.62 13.13
N ILE A 377 25.03 0.86 13.68
CA ILE A 377 25.22 1.32 15.06
C ILE A 377 24.51 2.65 15.28
N ALA A 378 24.70 3.63 14.38
CA ALA A 378 24.06 4.93 14.45
C ALA A 378 22.52 4.83 14.39
N LYS A 379 22.00 3.99 13.51
CA LYS A 379 20.56 3.72 13.36
C LYS A 379 19.98 3.06 14.62
N LEU A 380 20.67 2.07 15.19
CA LEU A 380 20.25 1.40 16.43
C LEU A 380 20.23 2.38 17.62
N LEU A 381 21.25 3.23 17.74
CA LEU A 381 21.31 4.25 18.78
C LEU A 381 20.19 5.28 18.66
N SER A 382 19.67 5.53 17.47
CA SER A 382 18.55 6.48 17.29
C SER A 382 17.27 6.05 18.03
N GLY A 383 17.18 4.79 18.51
CA GLY A 383 16.02 4.23 19.18
C GLY A 383 14.85 3.85 18.27
N PHE A 384 15.05 3.92 16.94
CA PHE A 384 14.02 3.56 15.94
C PHE A 384 14.23 2.20 15.29
N TYR A 385 15.18 1.41 15.81
CA TYR A 385 15.42 0.03 15.42
C TYR A 385 15.42 -0.88 16.65
N LYS A 386 14.78 -2.01 16.52
CA LYS A 386 14.78 -3.04 17.56
C LYS A 386 16.05 -3.88 17.42
N VAL A 387 16.82 -4.06 18.50
CA VAL A 387 17.94 -5.00 18.54
C VAL A 387 17.42 -6.43 18.54
N ASP A 388 18.15 -7.36 17.89
CA ASP A 388 17.77 -8.78 17.91
C ASP A 388 18.16 -9.44 19.24
N LYS A 389 19.33 -9.06 19.80
CA LYS A 389 19.82 -9.50 21.11
C LYS A 389 20.61 -8.38 21.77
N GLY A 390 20.73 -8.45 23.10
CA GLY A 390 21.43 -7.47 23.91
C GLY A 390 20.59 -6.23 24.17
N ALA A 391 21.23 -5.15 24.59
CA ALA A 391 20.57 -3.88 24.90
C ALA A 391 21.47 -2.69 24.57
N ILE A 392 20.85 -1.57 24.18
CA ILE A 392 21.49 -0.26 24.12
C ILE A 392 20.94 0.53 25.30
N LYS A 393 21.83 0.98 26.18
CA LYS A 393 21.47 1.75 27.36
C LYS A 393 21.90 3.21 27.21
N ILE A 394 21.11 4.11 27.74
CA ILE A 394 21.46 5.53 27.92
C ILE A 394 21.15 5.87 29.37
N GLY A 395 22.13 6.47 30.08
CA GLY A 395 21.96 6.77 31.49
C GLY A 395 21.77 5.52 32.37
N GLY A 396 22.31 4.36 31.96
CA GLY A 396 22.23 3.10 32.67
C GLY A 396 20.96 2.26 32.40
N TYR A 397 19.98 2.78 31.63
CA TYR A 397 18.73 2.07 31.35
C TYR A 397 18.56 1.77 29.86
N PRO A 398 18.00 0.59 29.50
CA PRO A 398 17.72 0.23 28.12
C PRO A 398 16.82 1.25 27.40
N LEU A 399 17.05 1.51 26.12
CA LEU A 399 16.20 2.39 25.30
C LEU A 399 14.71 1.98 25.31
N SER A 400 14.43 0.67 25.46
CA SER A 400 13.07 0.16 25.53
C SER A 400 12.31 0.52 26.81
N GLU A 401 12.98 1.04 27.85
CA GLU A 401 12.35 1.49 29.09
C GLU A 401 11.90 2.96 29.02
N TYR A 402 12.40 3.71 28.05
CA TYR A 402 12.03 5.12 27.86
C TYR A 402 10.75 5.28 27.03
N THR A 403 10.05 6.40 27.27
CA THR A 403 8.93 6.81 26.42
C THR A 403 9.43 7.23 25.04
N LYS A 404 8.58 7.11 24.04
CA LYS A 404 8.89 7.57 22.67
C LYS A 404 9.26 9.05 22.65
N GLU A 405 8.55 9.87 23.43
CA GLU A 405 8.75 11.30 23.56
C GLU A 405 10.12 11.62 24.18
N ALA A 406 10.55 10.87 25.19
CA ALA A 406 11.87 11.03 25.81
C ALA A 406 13.00 10.74 24.80
N ILE A 407 12.89 9.67 24.03
CA ILE A 407 13.87 9.31 22.98
C ILE A 407 13.90 10.41 21.91
N ILE A 408 12.74 10.79 21.37
CA ILE A 408 12.65 11.83 20.34
C ILE A 408 13.23 13.15 20.84
N LYS A 409 12.95 13.57 22.06
CA LYS A 409 13.45 14.82 22.63
C LYS A 409 14.97 14.85 22.78
N ASN A 410 15.57 13.75 23.20
CA ASN A 410 16.97 13.71 23.61
C ASN A 410 17.95 13.24 22.52
N ILE A 411 17.47 12.65 21.43
CA ILE A 411 18.32 12.16 20.33
C ILE A 411 17.94 12.87 19.03
N SER A 412 18.92 13.50 18.38
CA SER A 412 18.80 14.03 17.01
C SER A 412 19.59 13.17 16.02
N PHE A 413 19.04 12.99 14.83
CA PHE A 413 19.70 12.28 13.72
C PHE A 413 19.75 13.18 12.48
N VAL A 414 20.95 13.44 11.96
CA VAL A 414 21.18 14.10 10.69
C VAL A 414 21.55 13.05 9.65
N PHE A 415 20.62 12.74 8.75
CA PHE A 415 20.79 11.72 7.72
C PHE A 415 21.69 12.20 6.57
N GLN A 416 22.39 11.26 5.95
CA GLN A 416 23.18 11.47 4.73
C GLN A 416 22.33 12.08 3.59
N ASP A 417 21.18 11.48 3.29
CA ASP A 417 20.21 12.00 2.34
C ASP A 417 19.11 12.77 3.08
N SER A 418 19.35 14.06 3.29
CA SER A 418 18.45 14.95 4.02
C SER A 418 17.19 15.22 3.22
N LYS A 419 16.10 14.55 3.59
CA LYS A 419 14.77 14.75 2.98
C LYS A 419 14.08 15.98 3.55
N LEU A 420 13.66 16.86 2.65
CA LEU A 420 12.86 18.03 2.98
C LEU A 420 11.42 17.82 2.47
N PHE A 421 10.47 18.33 3.24
CA PHE A 421 9.06 18.30 2.86
C PHE A 421 8.75 19.42 1.85
N LYS A 422 7.71 19.23 1.04
CA LYS A 422 7.17 20.24 0.12
C LYS A 422 6.44 21.35 0.90
N LYS A 423 7.21 22.08 1.70
CA LYS A 423 6.80 23.20 2.56
C LYS A 423 7.81 24.33 2.40
N SER A 424 7.61 25.44 3.10
CA SER A 424 8.60 26.52 3.12
C SER A 424 9.92 26.07 3.79
N ILE A 425 11.00 26.83 3.58
CA ILE A 425 12.26 26.64 4.30
C ILE A 425 12.01 26.76 5.81
N TYR A 426 11.26 27.79 6.21
CA TYR A 426 10.85 28.01 7.60
C TYR A 426 10.12 26.79 8.19
N ASP A 427 9.05 26.33 7.54
CA ASP A 427 8.26 25.20 8.03
C ASP A 427 9.08 23.91 8.12
N ASN A 428 10.04 23.71 7.21
CA ASN A 428 10.92 22.55 7.27
C ASN A 428 11.80 22.53 8.52
N VAL A 429 12.21 23.68 9.03
CA VAL A 429 12.99 23.78 10.28
C VAL A 429 12.07 23.74 11.50
N ALA A 430 10.93 24.43 11.47
CA ALA A 430 9.95 24.48 12.55
C ALA A 430 9.35 23.10 12.90
N LEU A 431 9.44 22.11 12.01
CA LEU A 431 9.06 20.71 12.32
C LEU A 431 9.80 20.13 13.55
N ALA A 432 10.93 20.67 13.93
CA ALA A 432 11.70 20.21 15.10
C ALA A 432 11.09 20.64 16.43
N ASP A 433 10.39 21.79 16.43
CA ASP A 433 9.64 22.34 17.56
C ASP A 433 8.53 23.25 17.01
N GLU A 434 7.31 22.72 16.92
CA GLU A 434 6.14 23.43 16.39
C GLU A 434 5.75 24.66 17.22
N ASN A 435 6.21 24.74 18.47
CA ASN A 435 5.97 25.86 19.36
C ASN A 435 7.10 26.89 19.33
N ALA A 436 8.15 26.69 18.52
CA ALA A 436 9.26 27.64 18.44
C ALA A 436 8.80 28.94 17.78
N GLY A 437 9.03 30.06 18.47
CA GLY A 437 8.84 31.39 17.90
C GLY A 437 9.76 31.63 16.69
N ARG A 438 9.36 32.56 15.80
CA ARG A 438 10.08 32.90 14.56
C ARG A 438 11.56 33.20 14.80
N ASP A 439 11.89 33.92 15.86
CA ASP A 439 13.29 34.29 16.16
C ASP A 439 14.17 33.07 16.44
N LYS A 440 13.65 32.03 17.11
CA LYS A 440 14.39 30.80 17.36
C LYS A 440 14.65 30.03 16.06
N VAL A 441 13.66 29.96 15.16
CA VAL A 441 13.78 29.30 13.87
C VAL A 441 14.81 30.02 12.99
N MET A 442 14.73 31.36 12.90
CA MET A 442 15.67 32.17 12.13
C MET A 442 17.09 32.08 12.70
N LYS A 443 17.25 32.07 14.03
CA LYS A 443 18.55 31.85 14.67
C LYS A 443 19.14 30.47 14.32
N ALA A 444 18.32 29.43 14.32
CA ALA A 444 18.77 28.10 13.95
C ALA A 444 19.19 28.02 12.46
N LEU A 445 18.47 28.70 11.57
CA LEU A 445 18.83 28.84 10.16
C LEU A 445 20.17 29.58 9.98
N SER A 446 20.37 30.68 10.68
CA SER A 446 21.63 31.46 10.61
C SER A 446 22.82 30.65 11.17
N LEU A 447 22.65 29.95 12.33
CA LEU A 447 23.68 29.05 12.87
C LEU A 447 24.07 27.91 11.96
N ALA A 448 23.14 27.49 11.07
CA ALA A 448 23.38 26.48 10.05
C ALA A 448 23.92 27.06 8.73
N GLY A 449 24.25 28.34 8.66
CA GLY A 449 24.76 29.00 7.45
C GLY A 449 23.72 29.08 6.32
N CYS A 450 22.44 29.24 6.66
CA CYS A 450 21.36 29.29 5.66
C CYS A 450 21.03 30.72 5.21
N ASP A 451 21.71 31.75 5.70
CA ASP A 451 21.42 33.16 5.37
C ASP A 451 21.48 33.41 3.86
N GLU A 452 22.55 33.00 3.20
CA GLU A 452 22.72 33.10 1.73
C GLU A 452 21.65 32.30 0.96
N ILE A 453 21.23 31.14 1.49
CA ILE A 453 20.18 30.33 0.84
C ILE A 453 18.85 31.09 0.85
N ILE A 454 18.53 31.71 1.98
CA ILE A 454 17.30 32.49 2.17
C ILE A 454 17.33 33.74 1.27
N GLU A 455 18.47 34.42 1.15
CA GLU A 455 18.62 35.64 0.36
C GLU A 455 18.54 35.41 -1.16
N LYS A 456 18.82 34.20 -1.65
CA LYS A 456 18.65 33.82 -3.06
C LYS A 456 17.21 33.96 -3.56
N PHE A 457 16.21 33.90 -2.68
CA PHE A 457 14.81 33.80 -3.06
C PHE A 457 14.00 35.02 -2.62
N LYS A 458 13.04 35.42 -3.49
CA LYS A 458 12.17 36.57 -3.24
C LYS A 458 11.34 36.42 -1.95
N ASP A 459 10.83 35.21 -1.70
CA ASP A 459 9.98 34.91 -0.53
C ASP A 459 10.81 34.53 0.70
N ARG A 460 12.14 34.65 0.64
CA ARG A 460 13.09 34.38 1.74
C ARG A 460 12.80 33.02 2.41
N GLU A 461 12.66 32.99 3.74
CA GLU A 461 12.37 31.79 4.53
C GLU A 461 11.01 31.13 4.21
N ASN A 462 10.08 31.87 3.59
CA ASN A 462 8.77 31.36 3.19
C ASN A 462 8.79 30.68 1.81
N THR A 463 9.95 30.61 1.15
CA THR A 463 10.10 29.96 -0.13
C THR A 463 9.76 28.47 -0.06
N ILE A 464 8.84 28.01 -0.91
CA ILE A 464 8.40 26.62 -0.97
C ILE A 464 9.40 25.76 -1.72
N ILE A 465 9.78 24.61 -1.14
CA ILE A 465 10.73 23.65 -1.70
C ILE A 465 10.01 22.52 -2.42
N GLY A 466 10.54 22.04 -3.56
CA GLY A 466 10.07 20.83 -4.24
C GLY A 466 9.41 21.06 -5.60
N SER A 467 8.64 20.09 -6.12
CA SER A 467 8.21 20.00 -7.52
C SER A 467 7.33 21.15 -8.05
N LYS A 468 6.83 22.01 -7.20
CA LYS A 468 6.13 23.26 -7.56
C LYS A 468 6.82 24.50 -6.96
N GLY A 469 8.01 24.34 -6.39
CA GLY A 469 8.81 25.36 -5.77
C GLY A 469 10.25 25.33 -6.29
N VAL A 470 11.18 25.83 -5.48
CA VAL A 470 12.59 25.90 -5.84
C VAL A 470 13.32 24.58 -5.60
N TYR A 471 14.37 24.33 -6.38
CA TYR A 471 15.27 23.20 -6.16
C TYR A 471 16.51 23.69 -5.43
N LEU A 472 16.87 22.97 -4.36
CA LEU A 472 18.06 23.21 -3.56
C LEU A 472 19.15 22.20 -3.91
N SER A 473 20.42 22.62 -3.83
CA SER A 473 21.58 21.73 -3.94
C SER A 473 21.63 20.74 -2.77
N GLY A 474 22.46 19.70 -2.87
CA GLY A 474 22.66 18.73 -1.80
C GLY A 474 23.13 19.39 -0.50
N GLY A 475 24.11 20.28 -0.57
CA GLY A 475 24.65 21.02 0.58
C GLY A 475 23.64 21.98 1.22
N GLU A 476 22.82 22.67 0.41
CA GLU A 476 21.76 23.54 0.90
C GLU A 476 20.69 22.74 1.66
N LYS A 477 20.25 21.57 1.14
CA LYS A 477 19.33 20.68 1.85
C LYS A 477 19.91 20.20 3.17
N GLN A 478 21.19 19.86 3.19
CA GLN A 478 21.87 19.39 4.39
C GLN A 478 21.95 20.49 5.46
N ARG A 479 22.29 21.76 5.08
CA ARG A 479 22.28 22.89 6.00
C ARG A 479 20.89 23.13 6.63
N ILE A 480 19.81 23.03 5.86
CA ILE A 480 18.44 23.13 6.39
C ILE A 480 18.14 21.97 7.37
N ALA A 481 18.62 20.76 7.11
CA ALA A 481 18.48 19.65 8.04
C ALA A 481 19.30 19.84 9.33
N ILE A 482 20.49 20.44 9.21
CA ILE A 482 21.30 20.83 10.39
C ILE A 482 20.56 21.93 11.20
N ALA A 483 19.96 22.93 10.54
CA ALA A 483 19.13 23.93 11.21
C ALA A 483 18.00 23.30 12.01
N ARG A 484 17.35 22.26 11.45
CA ARG A 484 16.34 21.46 12.16
C ARG A 484 16.91 20.80 13.43
N ALA A 485 18.10 20.22 13.35
CA ALA A 485 18.76 19.59 14.49
C ALA A 485 19.25 20.63 15.54
N ILE A 486 19.69 21.82 15.11
CA ILE A 486 20.06 22.93 15.99
C ILE A 486 18.81 23.44 16.75
N LEU A 487 17.68 23.65 16.06
CA LEU A 487 16.44 24.09 16.70
C LEU A 487 15.95 23.08 17.75
N LYS A 488 16.00 21.79 17.44
CA LYS A 488 15.63 20.70 18.35
C LYS A 488 16.50 20.67 19.62
N ASN A 489 17.76 21.01 19.49
CA ASN A 489 18.73 21.12 20.58
C ASN A 489 18.86 19.88 21.49
N SER A 490 18.86 18.69 20.92
CA SER A 490 19.02 17.43 21.66
C SER A 490 20.42 17.27 22.23
N PRO A 491 20.57 16.68 23.44
CA PRO A 491 21.89 16.40 24.06
C PRO A 491 22.73 15.36 23.30
N ILE A 492 22.08 14.40 22.60
CA ILE A 492 22.75 13.40 21.78
C ILE A 492 22.48 13.71 20.31
N VAL A 493 23.54 13.80 19.50
CA VAL A 493 23.47 14.06 18.08
C VAL A 493 24.17 12.94 17.32
N ILE A 494 23.45 12.31 16.40
CA ILE A 494 23.96 11.29 15.50
C ILE A 494 24.03 11.92 14.10
N MET A 495 25.18 11.81 13.44
CA MET A 495 25.41 12.38 12.11
C MET A 495 25.93 11.30 11.17
N ASP A 496 25.21 11.08 10.07
CA ASP A 496 25.69 10.27 8.95
C ASP A 496 26.28 11.24 7.92
N GLU A 497 27.62 11.41 7.93
CA GLU A 497 28.31 12.39 7.11
C GLU A 497 28.44 11.90 5.68
N ALA A 498 27.77 12.56 4.75
CA ALA A 498 28.02 12.43 3.33
C ALA A 498 28.18 13.79 2.67
N SER A 499 29.40 14.24 2.61
CA SER A 499 29.80 15.45 1.88
C SER A 499 30.45 15.13 0.53
N ALA A 500 30.07 14.05 -0.14
CA ALA A 500 30.80 13.48 -1.29
C ALA A 500 30.83 14.33 -2.58
N ALA A 501 30.06 15.42 -2.68
CA ALA A 501 30.02 16.26 -3.90
C ALA A 501 29.58 17.70 -3.57
N ILE A 502 30.31 18.38 -2.69
CA ILE A 502 30.01 19.77 -2.29
C ILE A 502 31.18 20.65 -2.72
N ASP A 503 30.87 21.80 -3.33
CA ASP A 503 31.85 22.83 -3.67
C ASP A 503 32.58 23.33 -2.43
N ALA A 504 33.84 23.82 -2.56
CA ALA A 504 34.68 24.21 -1.43
C ALA A 504 34.05 25.25 -0.52
N ASP A 505 33.31 26.23 -1.06
CA ASP A 505 32.63 27.27 -0.29
C ASP A 505 31.47 26.70 0.55
N ASN A 506 30.68 25.80 -0.06
CA ASN A 506 29.61 25.10 0.62
C ASN A 506 30.12 24.14 1.71
N GLU A 507 31.33 23.57 1.53
CA GLU A 507 31.95 22.71 2.55
C GLU A 507 32.34 23.51 3.79
N TYR A 508 32.91 24.70 3.62
CA TYR A 508 33.28 25.56 4.75
C TYR A 508 32.06 25.94 5.62
N GLU A 509 31.00 26.41 4.99
CA GLU A 509 29.76 26.75 5.72
C GLU A 509 29.12 25.51 6.39
N LEU A 510 29.20 24.35 5.74
CA LEU A 510 28.71 23.10 6.31
C LEU A 510 29.51 22.68 7.56
N GLN A 511 30.85 22.79 7.52
CA GLN A 511 31.72 22.48 8.67
C GLN A 511 31.46 23.45 9.84
N LYS A 512 31.22 24.72 9.56
CA LYS A 512 30.83 25.70 10.56
C LYS A 512 29.46 25.38 11.20
N ALA A 513 28.50 24.95 10.37
CA ALA A 513 27.19 24.50 10.85
C ALA A 513 27.29 23.27 11.75
N PHE A 514 28.12 22.28 11.38
CA PHE A 514 28.41 21.13 12.23
C PHE A 514 29.05 21.52 13.56
N LYS A 515 30.05 22.40 13.56
CA LYS A 515 30.67 22.89 14.79
C LYS A 515 29.67 23.55 15.74
N ASN A 516 28.74 24.34 15.19
CA ASN A 516 27.65 24.94 15.98
C ASN A 516 26.70 23.89 16.55
N LEU A 517 26.38 22.85 15.76
CA LEU A 517 25.48 21.76 16.20
C LEU A 517 26.12 20.90 17.30
N MET A 518 27.43 20.62 17.21
CA MET A 518 28.14 19.70 18.12
C MET A 518 28.43 20.28 19.50
N LYS A 519 28.38 21.59 19.64
CA LYS A 519 28.81 22.30 20.88
C LYS A 519 28.06 21.78 22.13
N ASP A 520 28.82 21.36 23.14
CA ASP A 520 28.34 20.90 24.47
C ASP A 520 27.39 19.68 24.40
N LYS A 521 27.57 18.78 23.38
CA LYS A 521 26.74 17.60 23.14
C LYS A 521 27.55 16.33 23.04
N THR A 522 26.88 15.19 23.24
CA THR A 522 27.41 13.88 22.89
C THR A 522 27.18 13.64 21.40
N VAL A 523 28.25 13.52 20.63
CA VAL A 523 28.17 13.43 19.17
C VAL A 523 28.71 12.12 18.68
N ILE A 524 27.94 11.44 17.85
CA ILE A 524 28.38 10.22 17.15
C ILE A 524 28.30 10.49 15.65
N MET A 525 29.47 10.55 14.99
CA MET A 525 29.55 10.79 13.56
C MET A 525 30.05 9.55 12.81
N ILE A 526 29.41 9.25 11.67
CA ILE A 526 29.91 8.27 10.72
C ILE A 526 30.81 9.02 9.75
N ALA A 527 32.09 8.72 9.80
CA ALA A 527 33.07 9.44 8.99
C ALA A 527 33.25 8.79 7.61
N HIS A 528 33.03 9.58 6.58
CA HIS A 528 33.42 9.27 5.20
C HIS A 528 34.65 10.06 4.75
N ARG A 529 35.03 11.13 5.47
CA ARG A 529 36.23 11.92 5.23
C ARG A 529 37.13 11.89 6.46
N MET A 530 38.38 11.53 6.27
CA MET A 530 39.36 11.46 7.36
C MET A 530 39.77 12.85 7.89
N THR A 531 39.55 13.91 7.11
CA THR A 531 39.81 15.30 7.55
C THR A 531 38.86 15.77 8.64
N SER A 532 37.60 15.33 8.63
CA SER A 532 36.57 15.74 9.58
C SER A 532 36.75 15.14 11.00
N ILE A 533 37.55 14.07 11.10
CA ILE A 533 37.68 13.28 12.36
C ILE A 533 39.01 13.54 13.10
N ARG A 534 39.91 14.35 12.58
CA ARG A 534 41.21 14.64 13.23
C ARG A 534 41.06 15.26 14.62
N ASN A 535 39.97 15.97 14.87
CA ASN A 535 39.73 16.76 16.08
C ASN A 535 38.57 16.19 16.94
N VAL A 536 38.22 14.92 16.78
CA VAL A 536 37.25 14.25 17.66
C VAL A 536 37.92 13.73 18.92
N ASP A 537 37.15 13.60 20.01
CA ASP A 537 37.70 13.11 21.28
C ASP A 537 38.13 11.65 21.19
N GLU A 538 37.40 10.84 20.39
CA GLU A 538 37.72 9.41 20.24
C GLU A 538 37.25 8.86 18.89
N ILE A 539 38.06 8.00 18.30
CA ILE A 539 37.80 7.27 17.05
C ILE A 539 37.56 5.80 17.41
N ILE A 540 36.46 5.23 16.88
CA ILE A 540 36.10 3.82 17.03
C ILE A 540 36.18 3.16 15.66
N VAL A 541 37.11 2.25 15.51
CA VAL A 541 37.35 1.55 14.23
C VAL A 541 36.58 0.23 14.22
N LEU A 542 35.78 0.06 13.18
CA LEU A 542 34.91 -1.08 13.00
C LEU A 542 35.34 -1.94 11.82
N GLU A 543 35.43 -3.25 12.07
CA GLU A 543 35.62 -4.27 11.04
C GLU A 543 34.63 -5.43 11.27
N LYS A 544 33.87 -5.77 10.22
CA LYS A 544 32.91 -6.89 10.21
C LYS A 544 31.98 -6.93 11.44
N GLY A 545 31.49 -5.76 11.85
CA GLY A 545 30.53 -5.64 12.95
C GLY A 545 31.14 -5.60 14.36
N ASN A 546 32.49 -5.57 14.48
CA ASN A 546 33.20 -5.53 15.75
C ASN A 546 34.06 -4.26 15.87
N VAL A 547 34.27 -3.78 17.10
CA VAL A 547 35.25 -2.73 17.39
C VAL A 547 36.64 -3.38 17.45
N VAL A 548 37.54 -2.95 16.55
CA VAL A 548 38.91 -3.51 16.46
C VAL A 548 39.97 -2.56 17.00
N GLU A 549 39.75 -1.26 16.91
CA GLU A 549 40.64 -0.24 17.46
C GLU A 549 39.82 0.90 18.07
N ARG A 550 40.40 1.55 19.11
CA ARG A 550 39.78 2.65 19.81
C ARG A 550 40.86 3.60 20.37
N GLY A 551 40.72 4.90 20.15
CA GLY A 551 41.67 5.91 20.65
C GLY A 551 41.53 7.26 19.94
N ASP A 552 42.41 8.18 20.27
CA ASP A 552 42.54 9.45 19.55
C ASP A 552 43.32 9.28 18.23
N ASN A 553 43.26 10.29 17.35
CA ASN A 553 43.91 10.26 16.06
C ASN A 553 45.42 9.93 16.16
N ASP A 554 46.16 10.54 17.12
CA ASP A 554 47.60 10.43 17.20
C ASP A 554 48.04 9.05 17.71
N SER A 555 47.31 8.49 18.64
CA SER A 555 47.55 7.13 19.16
C SER A 555 47.28 6.07 18.09
N LEU A 556 46.18 6.18 17.35
CA LEU A 556 45.84 5.23 16.30
C LEU A 556 46.75 5.28 15.09
N VAL A 557 47.27 6.45 14.73
CA VAL A 557 48.29 6.60 13.67
C VAL A 557 49.58 5.92 14.10
N LYS A 558 50.03 6.10 15.35
CA LYS A 558 51.24 5.48 15.89
C LYS A 558 51.15 3.94 15.96
N THR A 559 49.96 3.42 16.25
CA THR A 559 49.72 1.98 16.33
C THR A 559 49.90 1.26 14.99
N GLY A 560 49.71 1.96 13.85
CA GLY A 560 49.89 1.40 12.51
C GLY A 560 48.83 0.35 12.11
N GLY A 561 47.69 0.37 12.74
CA GLY A 561 46.60 -0.59 12.55
C GLY A 561 45.72 -0.29 11.33
N LEU A 562 44.44 -0.70 11.41
CA LEU A 562 43.45 -0.51 10.35
C LEU A 562 43.17 0.98 10.10
N TYR A 563 43.10 1.79 11.18
CA TYR A 563 42.92 3.25 11.07
C TYR A 563 44.03 3.90 10.25
N SER A 564 45.29 3.64 10.57
CA SER A 564 46.47 4.18 9.89
C SER A 564 46.47 3.81 8.39
N ARG A 565 46.08 2.56 8.05
CA ARG A 565 45.93 2.10 6.66
C ARG A 565 44.83 2.86 5.91
N LEU A 566 43.66 3.04 6.55
CA LEU A 566 42.56 3.79 5.95
C LEU A 566 42.93 5.25 5.73
N LEU A 567 43.66 5.87 6.67
CA LEU A 567 44.16 7.25 6.54
C LEU A 567 45.14 7.39 5.40
N SER A 568 46.12 6.48 5.28
CA SER A 568 47.12 6.51 4.21
C SER A 568 46.49 6.33 2.82
N LEU A 569 45.50 5.44 2.70
CA LEU A 569 44.74 5.27 1.45
C LEU A 569 43.99 6.55 1.06
N TYR A 570 43.40 7.23 2.04
CA TYR A 570 42.70 8.49 1.80
C TYR A 570 43.64 9.61 1.38
N GLU A 571 44.80 9.74 2.03
CA GLU A 571 45.83 10.73 1.69
C GLU A 571 46.40 10.49 0.27
N THR A 572 46.72 9.24 -0.06
CA THR A 572 47.17 8.87 -1.42
C THR A 572 46.12 9.19 -2.48
N ALA A 573 44.82 8.95 -2.18
CA ALA A 573 43.76 9.28 -3.11
C ALA A 573 43.59 10.82 -3.33
N ASN A 574 43.79 11.61 -2.28
CA ASN A 574 43.74 13.07 -2.37
C ASN A 574 44.96 13.63 -3.13
N ASP A 575 46.18 13.13 -2.87
CA ASP A 575 47.39 13.54 -3.60
C ASP A 575 47.28 13.24 -5.10
N TRP A 576 46.66 12.10 -5.44
CA TRP A 576 46.40 11.76 -6.85
C TRP A 576 45.41 12.72 -7.52
N ARG A 577 44.39 13.21 -6.83
CA ARG A 577 43.45 14.24 -7.31
C ARG A 577 44.15 15.56 -7.57
N VAL A 578 44.97 16.04 -6.63
CA VAL A 578 45.70 17.32 -6.74
C VAL A 578 46.74 17.28 -7.83
N SER A 579 47.38 16.14 -8.06
CA SER A 579 48.40 16.02 -9.15
C SER A 579 47.76 16.00 -10.54
N ASN A 580 46.53 15.47 -10.70
CA ASN A 580 45.83 15.49 -11.99
C ASN A 580 45.17 16.83 -12.32
N GLU A 581 44.75 17.62 -11.32
CA GLU A 581 44.24 18.98 -11.55
C GLU A 581 45.36 19.97 -12.03
N LYS A 582 46.62 19.65 -11.78
CA LYS A 582 47.77 20.42 -12.33
C LYS A 582 48.14 20.04 -13.76
N LEU A 583 47.50 19.01 -14.34
CA LEU A 583 47.74 18.50 -15.69
C LEU A 583 46.58 18.80 -16.67
N LEU A 584 45.49 19.43 -16.21
CA LEU A 584 44.41 19.98 -17.03
C LEU A 584 44.41 21.51 -16.96
#